data_4978b9cf3289f0892931f48735bcfa98
#
_entry.id   4978b9cf3289f0892931f48735bcfa98
#
_cell.length_a   1.000
_cell.length_b   1.000
_cell.length_c   1.000
_cell.angle_alpha   90.00
_cell.angle_beta   90.00
_cell.angle_gamma   90.00
#
_symmetry.space_group_name_H-M   'P 1'
#
loop_
_entity.id
_entity.type
_entity.pdbx_description
1 polymer ?
#
loop_
_entity_poly.entity_id
_entity_poly.type
_entity_poly.pdbx_seq_one_letter_code
_entity_poly.pdbx_strand_id
1 'polypeptide(L)'
;MQNEYNKKYDIEKILKDCQKALSYNFENEKYLLEAITHRTFANENKSDKEKIKYNQRLEFLGDSVLSLIISEYLFKKYPNYKEGLLSKIKSSLVSSQMLSQLSKDLKLGDFILLGNGEDASGERYKENILEDLFEAIVGAIYLDSNIDCVKKFIIKTYKEKLDNLNIEDSYKDYKTIFQEIIQKKYKINPKYQTMEIENNKFKSEVFVNNKSYAIGFGKSKKESEMETAKNGLDYINFNKEKL
;
A
#
# COMPACT_ATOMS: atom_id res chain seq x y z
N MET A 1 -5.84 35.14 -15.48
CA MET A 1 -4.97 34.02 -15.10
C MET A 1 -4.93 32.87 -16.14
N GLN A 2 -5.32 33.09 -17.39
CA GLN A 2 -5.51 32.00 -18.39
C GLN A 2 -4.44 31.92 -19.48
N ASN A 3 -3.44 32.79 -19.52
CA ASN A 3 -2.71 32.99 -20.79
C ASN A 3 -1.28 32.44 -20.91
N GLU A 4 -0.67 31.84 -19.91
CA GLU A 4 0.73 31.37 -20.04
C GLU A 4 0.91 29.83 -19.93
N TYR A 5 -0.04 29.12 -19.30
CA TYR A 5 0.02 27.65 -19.18
C TYR A 5 -0.49 26.90 -20.42
N ASN A 6 -1.21 27.58 -21.32
CA ASN A 6 -2.02 26.99 -22.38
C ASN A 6 -1.27 26.58 -23.65
N LYS A 7 0.08 26.62 -23.71
CA LYS A 7 0.75 26.22 -24.95
C LYS A 7 0.92 24.70 -25.13
N LYS A 8 0.97 23.94 -24.03
CA LYS A 8 1.21 22.47 -24.07
C LYS A 8 0.01 21.65 -23.57
N TYR A 9 -0.71 22.16 -22.55
CA TYR A 9 -1.79 21.44 -21.88
C TYR A 9 -3.11 22.23 -21.90
N ASP A 10 -4.18 21.57 -22.29
CA ASP A 10 -5.55 22.08 -22.09
C ASP A 10 -5.97 21.78 -20.62
N ILE A 11 -5.64 22.74 -19.73
CA ILE A 11 -5.82 22.60 -18.29
C ILE A 11 -7.29 22.35 -17.93
N GLU A 12 -8.24 23.07 -18.56
CA GLU A 12 -9.67 22.92 -18.28
C GLU A 12 -10.15 21.51 -18.60
N LYS A 13 -9.73 20.98 -19.75
CA LYS A 13 -10.04 19.61 -20.13
C LYS A 13 -9.39 18.59 -19.20
N ILE A 14 -8.14 18.77 -18.82
CA ILE A 14 -7.42 17.88 -17.90
C ILE A 14 -8.11 17.83 -16.56
N LEU A 15 -8.46 18.96 -15.95
CA LEU A 15 -9.16 19.03 -14.67
C LEU A 15 -10.51 18.31 -14.75
N LYS A 16 -11.28 18.58 -15.79
CA LYS A 16 -12.58 17.94 -16.00
C LYS A 16 -12.48 16.41 -16.15
N ASP A 17 -11.52 15.92 -16.91
CA ASP A 17 -11.37 14.48 -17.15
C ASP A 17 -10.77 13.78 -15.92
N CYS A 18 -9.85 14.45 -15.18
CA CYS A 18 -9.34 13.95 -13.91
C CYS A 18 -10.47 13.82 -12.86
N GLN A 19 -11.33 14.82 -12.71
CA GLN A 19 -12.49 14.76 -11.79
C GLN A 19 -13.42 13.58 -12.11
N LYS A 20 -13.64 13.31 -13.41
CA LYS A 20 -14.43 12.12 -13.81
C LYS A 20 -13.73 10.82 -13.40
N ALA A 21 -12.41 10.71 -13.62
CA ALA A 21 -11.63 9.52 -13.24
C ALA A 21 -11.67 9.29 -11.73
N LEU A 22 -11.56 10.36 -10.93
CA LEU A 22 -11.67 10.32 -9.48
C LEU A 22 -13.10 10.04 -8.99
N SER A 23 -14.12 10.25 -9.83
CA SER A 23 -15.53 10.29 -9.42
C SER A 23 -15.76 11.27 -8.26
N TYR A 24 -15.04 12.39 -8.29
CA TYR A 24 -15.10 13.47 -7.30
C TYR A 24 -15.05 14.83 -8.01
N ASN A 25 -15.97 15.73 -7.67
CA ASN A 25 -15.99 17.10 -8.20
C ASN A 25 -15.49 18.05 -7.13
N PHE A 26 -14.42 18.78 -7.45
CA PHE A 26 -13.84 19.77 -6.56
C PHE A 26 -14.70 21.04 -6.51
N GLU A 27 -14.94 21.55 -5.31
CA GLU A 27 -15.53 22.89 -5.12
C GLU A 27 -14.50 23.97 -5.48
N ASN A 28 -13.20 23.72 -5.17
CA ASN A 28 -12.10 24.56 -5.54
C ASN A 28 -11.05 23.80 -6.36
N GLU A 29 -11.17 23.88 -7.67
CA GLU A 29 -10.28 23.21 -8.64
C GLU A 29 -8.79 23.59 -8.47
N LYS A 30 -8.46 24.64 -7.73
CA LYS A 30 -7.07 25.01 -7.44
C LYS A 30 -6.35 23.91 -6.65
N TYR A 31 -7.05 23.17 -5.79
CA TYR A 31 -6.45 22.06 -5.07
C TYR A 31 -6.12 20.89 -6.02
N LEU A 32 -7.02 20.58 -6.96
CA LEU A 32 -6.74 19.58 -7.97
C LEU A 32 -5.58 19.99 -8.87
N LEU A 33 -5.58 21.24 -9.36
CA LEU A 33 -4.49 21.76 -10.19
C LEU A 33 -3.13 21.69 -9.46
N GLU A 34 -3.09 22.08 -8.19
CA GLU A 34 -1.87 21.96 -7.36
C GLU A 34 -1.44 20.48 -7.23
N ALA A 35 -2.37 19.56 -7.00
CA ALA A 35 -2.09 18.13 -6.83
C ALA A 35 -1.52 17.48 -8.10
N ILE A 36 -2.03 17.82 -9.27
CA ILE A 36 -1.55 17.29 -10.55
C ILE A 36 -0.35 18.05 -11.13
N THR A 37 0.12 19.11 -10.49
CA THR A 37 1.28 19.90 -10.93
C THR A 37 2.56 19.34 -10.30
N HIS A 38 3.45 18.79 -11.11
CA HIS A 38 4.75 18.36 -10.64
C HIS A 38 5.73 19.54 -10.53
N ARG A 39 6.71 19.44 -9.63
CA ARG A 39 7.73 20.46 -9.37
C ARG A 39 8.46 20.91 -10.64
N THR A 40 8.75 20.01 -11.57
CA THR A 40 9.48 20.32 -12.80
C THR A 40 8.66 21.21 -13.72
N PHE A 41 7.37 20.95 -13.87
CA PHE A 41 6.46 21.84 -14.58
C PHE A 41 6.42 23.22 -13.94
N ALA A 42 6.28 23.30 -12.62
CA ALA A 42 6.28 24.58 -11.90
C ALA A 42 7.59 25.35 -12.09
N ASN A 43 8.73 24.66 -12.15
CA ASN A 43 10.05 25.29 -12.35
C ASN A 43 10.24 25.82 -13.78
N GLU A 44 9.78 25.10 -14.79
CA GLU A 44 9.88 25.53 -16.20
C GLU A 44 8.94 26.70 -16.54
N ASN A 45 7.82 26.82 -15.81
CA ASN A 45 6.79 27.82 -16.08
C ASN A 45 6.76 28.96 -15.02
N LYS A 46 7.87 29.15 -14.32
CA LYS A 46 8.00 30.27 -13.36
C LYS A 46 7.84 31.61 -14.06
N SER A 47 6.95 32.46 -13.55
CA SER A 47 6.94 33.88 -13.87
C SER A 47 7.44 34.69 -12.67
N ASP A 48 8.03 35.86 -12.92
CA ASP A 48 8.48 36.77 -11.85
C ASP A 48 7.32 37.27 -10.96
N LYS A 49 6.08 37.05 -11.38
CA LYS A 49 4.88 37.60 -10.72
C LYS A 49 4.11 36.57 -9.88
N GLU A 50 4.18 35.26 -10.18
CA GLU A 50 3.44 34.24 -9.44
C GLU A 50 4.24 32.94 -9.34
N LYS A 51 4.36 32.43 -8.11
CA LYS A 51 4.89 31.06 -7.88
C LYS A 51 3.79 30.06 -8.13
N ILE A 52 4.00 29.15 -9.10
CA ILE A 52 3.13 28.01 -9.31
C ILE A 52 3.27 27.06 -8.11
N LYS A 53 2.15 26.76 -7.48
CA LYS A 53 2.11 25.71 -6.46
C LYS A 53 2.18 24.33 -7.13
N TYR A 54 2.79 23.38 -6.47
CA TYR A 54 2.99 22.01 -6.94
C TYR A 54 2.77 21.01 -5.81
N ASN A 55 2.65 19.76 -6.18
CA ASN A 55 2.09 18.65 -5.41
C ASN A 55 2.72 18.35 -4.03
N GLN A 56 4.03 18.60 -3.82
CA GLN A 56 4.77 18.12 -2.64
C GLN A 56 4.16 18.46 -1.28
N ARG A 57 3.52 19.61 -1.13
CA ARG A 57 2.87 19.95 0.14
C ARG A 57 1.55 19.19 0.34
N LEU A 58 0.84 18.91 -0.74
CA LEU A 58 -0.37 18.11 -0.71
C LEU A 58 -0.05 16.61 -0.52
N GLU A 59 1.03 16.12 -1.14
CA GLU A 59 1.61 14.79 -0.93
C GLU A 59 1.89 14.58 0.57
N PHE A 60 2.68 15.47 1.20
CA PHE A 60 2.98 15.39 2.64
C PHE A 60 1.71 15.30 3.51
N LEU A 61 0.69 16.10 3.20
CA LEU A 61 -0.58 16.05 3.93
C LEU A 61 -1.35 14.78 3.61
N GLY A 62 -1.38 14.39 2.35
CA GLY A 62 -2.12 13.24 1.85
C GLY A 62 -1.62 11.91 2.40
N ASP A 63 -0.29 11.71 2.51
CA ASP A 63 0.30 10.54 3.20
C ASP A 63 -0.27 10.41 4.62
N SER A 64 -0.25 11.51 5.39
CA SER A 64 -0.75 11.49 6.77
C SER A 64 -2.25 11.17 6.84
N VAL A 65 -3.06 11.73 5.94
CA VAL A 65 -4.50 11.48 5.85
C VAL A 65 -4.78 10.03 5.44
N LEU A 66 -4.08 9.54 4.43
CA LEU A 66 -4.19 8.16 3.95
C LEU A 66 -3.82 7.16 5.05
N SER A 67 -2.68 7.39 5.71
CA SER A 67 -2.20 6.58 6.83
C SER A 67 -3.21 6.51 7.97
N LEU A 68 -3.84 7.64 8.31
CA LEU A 68 -4.89 7.70 9.34
C LEU A 68 -6.12 6.86 8.95
N ILE A 69 -6.63 7.06 7.74
CA ILE A 69 -7.85 6.39 7.27
C ILE A 69 -7.65 4.87 7.14
N ILE A 70 -6.52 4.44 6.59
CA ILE A 70 -6.20 3.00 6.50
C ILE A 70 -6.02 2.39 7.89
N SER A 71 -5.35 3.11 8.82
CA SER A 71 -5.21 2.63 10.21
C SER A 71 -6.55 2.49 10.91
N GLU A 72 -7.44 3.48 10.78
CA GLU A 72 -8.79 3.43 11.35
C GLU A 72 -9.61 2.27 10.77
N TYR A 73 -9.54 2.08 9.46
CA TYR A 73 -10.22 0.97 8.77
C TYR A 73 -9.76 -0.39 9.30
N LEU A 74 -8.45 -0.61 9.37
CA LEU A 74 -7.87 -1.87 9.85
C LEU A 74 -8.22 -2.12 11.32
N PHE A 75 -8.11 -1.09 12.17
CA PHE A 75 -8.45 -1.18 13.59
C PHE A 75 -9.91 -1.60 13.81
N LYS A 76 -10.85 -1.04 13.04
CA LYS A 76 -12.27 -1.37 13.15
C LYS A 76 -12.61 -2.74 12.56
N LYS A 77 -12.00 -3.09 11.42
CA LYS A 77 -12.30 -4.35 10.72
C LYS A 77 -11.69 -5.57 11.39
N TYR A 78 -10.56 -5.40 12.08
CA TYR A 78 -9.80 -6.50 12.66
C TYR A 78 -9.51 -6.32 14.16
N PRO A 79 -10.56 -6.29 15.02
CA PRO A 79 -10.41 -5.93 16.44
C PRO A 79 -9.56 -6.92 17.25
N ASN A 80 -9.41 -8.15 16.78
CA ASN A 80 -8.67 -9.21 17.49
C ASN A 80 -7.20 -9.33 17.04
N TYR A 81 -6.75 -8.48 16.10
CA TYR A 81 -5.37 -8.56 15.60
C TYR A 81 -4.44 -7.68 16.43
N LYS A 82 -3.23 -8.20 16.71
CA LYS A 82 -2.18 -7.47 17.42
C LYS A 82 -1.67 -6.30 16.56
N GLU A 83 -1.23 -5.23 17.20
CA GLU A 83 -0.70 -4.02 16.56
C GLU A 83 0.35 -4.32 15.49
N GLY A 84 1.35 -5.19 15.78
CA GLY A 84 2.41 -5.52 14.81
C GLY A 84 1.89 -6.11 13.50
N LEU A 85 0.76 -6.84 13.52
CA LEU A 85 0.12 -7.34 12.30
C LEU A 85 -0.61 -6.22 11.57
N LEU A 86 -1.36 -5.38 12.28
CA LEU A 86 -2.05 -4.24 11.69
C LEU A 86 -1.06 -3.27 11.03
N SER A 87 0.11 -3.04 11.66
CA SER A 87 1.18 -2.21 11.11
C SER A 87 1.79 -2.79 9.83
N LYS A 88 2.01 -4.10 9.76
CA LYS A 88 2.49 -4.77 8.53
C LYS A 88 1.48 -4.64 7.39
N ILE A 89 0.20 -4.87 7.67
CA ILE A 89 -0.87 -4.72 6.68
C ILE A 89 -0.96 -3.27 6.20
N LYS A 90 -0.96 -2.32 7.12
CA LYS A 90 -0.95 -0.89 6.78
C LYS A 90 0.22 -0.57 5.86
N SER A 91 1.45 -0.94 6.22
CA SER A 91 2.64 -0.68 5.41
C SER A 91 2.54 -1.25 4.00
N SER A 92 1.92 -2.41 3.83
CA SER A 92 1.66 -2.97 2.49
C SER A 92 0.63 -2.16 1.70
N LEU A 93 -0.44 -1.69 2.35
CA LEU A 93 -1.51 -0.92 1.72
C LEU A 93 -1.09 0.51 1.34
N VAL A 94 -0.14 1.12 2.07
CA VAL A 94 0.37 2.47 1.78
C VAL A 94 1.76 2.42 1.15
N SER A 95 2.18 1.29 0.57
CA SER A 95 3.46 1.17 -0.11
C SER A 95 3.44 1.85 -1.49
N SER A 96 4.61 2.33 -1.94
CA SER A 96 4.80 2.91 -3.28
C SER A 96 4.22 2.03 -4.37
N GLN A 97 4.46 0.71 -4.30
CA GLN A 97 3.89 -0.26 -5.24
C GLN A 97 2.35 -0.26 -5.24
N MET A 98 1.71 -0.20 -4.07
CA MET A 98 0.26 -0.17 -3.97
C MET A 98 -0.31 1.15 -4.52
N LEU A 99 0.25 2.29 -4.09
CA LEU A 99 -0.23 3.60 -4.49
C LEU A 99 -0.04 3.85 -5.99
N SER A 100 1.11 3.44 -6.55
CA SER A 100 1.33 3.53 -7.99
C SER A 100 0.37 2.64 -8.78
N GLN A 101 0.00 1.45 -8.26
CA GLN A 101 -0.99 0.59 -8.90
C GLN A 101 -2.38 1.23 -8.90
N LEU A 102 -2.82 1.81 -7.78
CA LEU A 102 -4.09 2.53 -7.70
C LEU A 102 -4.13 3.75 -8.64
N SER A 103 -3.02 4.46 -8.75
CA SER A 103 -2.84 5.55 -9.71
C SER A 103 -2.97 5.09 -11.15
N LYS A 104 -2.42 3.92 -11.49
CA LYS A 104 -2.56 3.31 -12.82
C LYS A 104 -3.99 2.87 -13.09
N ASP A 105 -4.65 2.26 -12.12
CA ASP A 105 -6.04 1.80 -12.22
C ASP A 105 -6.98 3.00 -12.51
N LEU A 106 -6.69 4.17 -11.92
CA LEU A 106 -7.39 5.44 -12.13
C LEU A 106 -6.85 6.26 -13.32
N LYS A 107 -5.79 5.81 -14.01
CA LYS A 107 -5.11 6.51 -15.11
C LYS A 107 -4.60 7.91 -14.73
N LEU A 108 -4.21 8.13 -13.47
CA LEU A 108 -3.82 9.45 -12.97
C LEU A 108 -2.59 10.01 -13.68
N GLY A 109 -1.67 9.15 -14.14
CA GLY A 109 -0.52 9.56 -14.92
C GLY A 109 -0.87 10.36 -16.19
N ASP A 110 -2.07 10.19 -16.75
CA ASP A 110 -2.50 10.92 -17.95
C ASP A 110 -2.77 12.41 -17.65
N PHE A 111 -3.00 12.74 -16.39
CA PHE A 111 -3.40 14.08 -15.95
C PHE A 111 -2.26 14.91 -15.34
N ILE A 112 -1.13 14.28 -14.98
CA ILE A 112 -0.02 15.00 -14.34
C ILE A 112 0.65 15.98 -15.31
N LEU A 113 0.91 17.18 -14.82
CA LEU A 113 1.65 18.23 -15.53
C LEU A 113 3.13 18.09 -15.20
N LEU A 114 3.93 17.67 -16.17
CA LEU A 114 5.38 17.47 -16.05
C LEU A 114 6.17 18.51 -16.86
N GLY A 115 7.38 18.79 -16.43
CA GLY A 115 8.36 19.50 -17.24
C GLY A 115 8.68 18.74 -18.54
N ASN A 116 9.20 19.45 -19.54
CA ASN A 116 9.45 18.86 -20.87
C ASN A 116 10.43 17.70 -20.83
N GLY A 117 11.43 17.76 -19.95
CA GLY A 117 12.44 16.71 -19.81
C GLY A 117 11.85 15.40 -19.28
N GLU A 118 11.13 15.45 -18.17
CA GLU A 118 10.51 14.29 -17.56
C GLU A 118 9.39 13.70 -18.43
N ASP A 119 8.62 14.56 -19.09
CA ASP A 119 7.56 14.11 -19.99
C ASP A 119 8.14 13.36 -21.22
N ALA A 120 9.20 13.89 -21.81
CA ALA A 120 9.89 13.27 -22.95
C ALA A 120 10.56 11.93 -22.58
N SER A 121 11.02 11.77 -21.35
CA SER A 121 11.63 10.53 -20.85
C SER A 121 10.63 9.50 -20.37
N GLY A 122 9.32 9.77 -20.47
CA GLY A 122 8.26 8.83 -20.09
C GLY A 122 8.09 8.66 -18.58
N GLU A 123 8.54 9.63 -17.77
CA GLU A 123 8.52 9.54 -16.32
C GLU A 123 7.13 9.57 -15.68
N ARG A 124 6.13 9.99 -16.44
CA ARG A 124 4.72 10.08 -16.04
C ARG A 124 4.14 8.82 -15.42
N TYR A 125 4.69 7.64 -15.70
CA TYR A 125 4.24 6.35 -15.18
C TYR A 125 5.26 5.69 -14.24
N LYS A 126 6.30 6.42 -13.82
CA LYS A 126 7.22 5.94 -12.78
C LYS A 126 6.49 5.79 -11.44
N GLU A 127 6.90 4.78 -10.69
CA GLU A 127 6.27 4.40 -9.43
C GLU A 127 6.21 5.55 -8.44
N ASN A 128 7.33 6.25 -8.21
CA ASN A 128 7.39 7.38 -7.30
C ASN A 128 6.50 8.58 -7.74
N ILE A 129 6.44 8.87 -9.05
CA ILE A 129 5.60 9.97 -9.56
C ILE A 129 4.11 9.66 -9.35
N LEU A 130 3.71 8.40 -9.54
CA LEU A 130 2.33 7.96 -9.37
C LEU A 130 1.94 7.85 -7.89
N GLU A 131 2.87 7.46 -7.01
CA GLU A 131 2.72 7.49 -5.56
C GLU A 131 2.44 8.90 -5.08
N ASP A 132 3.40 9.83 -5.32
CA ASP A 132 3.31 11.24 -4.92
C ASP A 132 2.00 11.88 -5.42
N LEU A 133 1.60 11.56 -6.66
CA LEU A 133 0.37 12.07 -7.26
C LEU A 133 -0.87 11.56 -6.54
N PHE A 134 -0.93 10.27 -6.18
CA PHE A 134 -2.05 9.71 -5.44
C PHE A 134 -2.21 10.38 -4.07
N GLU A 135 -1.11 10.51 -3.34
CA GLU A 135 -1.10 11.17 -2.04
C GLU A 135 -1.50 12.64 -2.15
N ALA A 136 -0.98 13.36 -3.15
CA ALA A 136 -1.35 14.75 -3.38
C ALA A 136 -2.85 14.91 -3.68
N ILE A 137 -3.45 14.00 -4.43
CA ILE A 137 -4.90 13.98 -4.69
C ILE A 137 -5.69 13.73 -3.39
N VAL A 138 -5.23 12.78 -2.55
CA VAL A 138 -5.83 12.55 -1.22
C VAL A 138 -5.79 13.82 -0.38
N GLY A 139 -4.65 14.50 -0.33
CA GLY A 139 -4.49 15.79 0.36
C GLY A 139 -5.38 16.88 -0.21
N ALA A 140 -5.53 16.94 -1.54
CA ALA A 140 -6.39 17.90 -2.22
C ALA A 140 -7.86 17.68 -1.89
N ILE A 141 -8.38 16.45 -1.95
CA ILE A 141 -9.76 16.11 -1.59
C ILE A 141 -10.03 16.44 -0.11
N TYR A 142 -9.05 16.17 0.77
CA TYR A 142 -9.18 16.50 2.20
C TYR A 142 -9.35 18.00 2.44
N LEU A 143 -8.56 18.84 1.77
CA LEU A 143 -8.64 20.30 1.91
C LEU A 143 -9.86 20.92 1.23
N ASP A 144 -10.35 20.27 0.16
CA ASP A 144 -11.53 20.72 -0.58
C ASP A 144 -12.84 20.40 0.13
N SER A 145 -12.82 19.36 0.99
CA SER A 145 -14.02 18.87 1.66
C SER A 145 -13.78 18.60 3.16
N ASN A 146 -13.74 17.34 3.55
CA ASN A 146 -13.53 16.90 4.94
C ASN A 146 -13.07 15.44 4.98
N ILE A 147 -12.77 14.95 6.21
CA ILE A 147 -12.26 13.59 6.43
C ILE A 147 -13.23 12.50 5.97
N ASP A 148 -14.55 12.70 6.06
CA ASP A 148 -15.52 11.69 5.68
C ASP A 148 -15.62 11.54 4.15
N CYS A 149 -15.48 12.64 3.41
CA CYS A 149 -15.47 12.61 1.94
C CYS A 149 -14.21 11.90 1.42
N VAL A 150 -13.04 12.26 1.92
CA VAL A 150 -11.80 11.61 1.50
C VAL A 150 -11.76 10.14 1.92
N LYS A 151 -12.34 9.79 3.08
CA LYS A 151 -12.49 8.40 3.51
C LYS A 151 -13.34 7.59 2.54
N LYS A 152 -14.47 8.12 2.08
CA LYS A 152 -15.31 7.47 1.06
C LYS A 152 -14.54 7.24 -0.23
N PHE A 153 -13.77 8.24 -0.68
CA PHE A 153 -12.90 8.12 -1.86
C PHE A 153 -11.87 7.00 -1.69
N ILE A 154 -11.11 7.01 -0.59
CA ILE A 154 -10.08 6.01 -0.32
C ILE A 154 -10.67 4.61 -0.25
N ILE A 155 -11.74 4.38 0.55
CA ILE A 155 -12.33 3.05 0.70
C ILE A 155 -12.90 2.54 -0.64
N LYS A 156 -13.51 3.42 -1.45
CA LYS A 156 -13.98 3.06 -2.80
C LYS A 156 -12.83 2.65 -3.70
N THR A 157 -11.74 3.42 -3.73
CA THR A 157 -10.56 3.16 -4.57
C THR A 157 -9.85 1.87 -4.18
N TYR A 158 -9.76 1.59 -2.88
CA TYR A 158 -9.13 0.38 -2.35
C TYR A 158 -10.02 -0.85 -2.35
N LYS A 159 -11.29 -0.75 -2.76
CA LYS A 159 -12.29 -1.81 -2.54
C LYS A 159 -11.81 -3.19 -2.94
N GLU A 160 -11.35 -3.37 -4.18
CA GLU A 160 -10.87 -4.68 -4.65
C GLU A 160 -9.68 -5.20 -3.84
N LYS A 161 -8.76 -4.32 -3.45
CA LYS A 161 -7.58 -4.68 -2.65
C LYS A 161 -7.98 -5.09 -1.23
N LEU A 162 -8.94 -4.37 -0.63
CA LEU A 162 -9.45 -4.63 0.73
C LEU A 162 -10.34 -5.88 0.78
N ASP A 163 -11.11 -6.17 -0.27
CA ASP A 163 -11.97 -7.36 -0.35
C ASP A 163 -11.15 -8.62 -0.58
N ASN A 164 -10.04 -8.53 -1.34
CA ASN A 164 -9.12 -9.63 -1.60
C ASN A 164 -7.97 -9.74 -0.58
N LEU A 165 -8.03 -8.98 0.51
CA LEU A 165 -7.00 -8.98 1.55
C LEU A 165 -7.07 -10.29 2.34
N ASN A 166 -6.35 -11.30 1.85
CA ASN A 166 -6.25 -12.59 2.52
C ASN A 166 -5.23 -12.50 3.67
N ILE A 167 -5.67 -11.88 4.79
CA ILE A 167 -4.83 -11.68 5.96
C ILE A 167 -4.49 -13.01 6.62
N GLU A 168 -5.40 -13.96 6.55
CA GLU A 168 -5.24 -15.25 7.23
C GLU A 168 -4.02 -16.02 6.72
N ASP A 169 -3.73 -15.96 5.43
CA ASP A 169 -2.61 -16.70 4.84
C ASP A 169 -1.34 -15.86 4.65
N SER A 170 -1.47 -14.56 4.35
CA SER A 170 -0.32 -13.73 3.96
C SER A 170 0.43 -13.10 5.15
N TYR A 171 -0.22 -12.96 6.31
CA TYR A 171 0.31 -12.21 7.45
C TYR A 171 0.30 -12.96 8.78
N LYS A 172 -0.24 -14.18 8.85
CA LYS A 172 -0.14 -15.02 10.06
C LYS A 172 1.33 -15.32 10.32
N ASP A 173 1.82 -14.88 11.45
CA ASP A 173 3.11 -15.33 11.96
C ASP A 173 2.94 -16.74 12.56
N TYR A 174 2.80 -17.71 11.64
CA TYR A 174 2.64 -19.11 12.02
C TYR A 174 3.73 -19.60 12.96
N LYS A 175 4.97 -19.05 12.85
CA LYS A 175 6.07 -19.40 13.76
C LYS A 175 5.79 -18.96 15.19
N THR A 176 5.36 -17.73 15.38
CA THR A 176 5.00 -17.20 16.71
C THR A 176 3.82 -17.96 17.30
N ILE A 177 2.76 -18.18 16.50
CA ILE A 177 1.57 -18.94 16.95
C ILE A 177 1.96 -20.37 17.35
N PHE A 178 2.73 -21.05 16.51
CA PHE A 178 3.18 -22.42 16.79
C PHE A 178 4.07 -22.46 18.04
N GLN A 179 5.00 -21.51 18.18
CA GLN A 179 5.86 -21.41 19.35
C GLN A 179 5.05 -21.18 20.64
N GLU A 180 4.08 -20.27 20.65
CA GLU A 180 3.22 -20.01 21.81
C GLU A 180 2.45 -21.27 22.24
N ILE A 181 1.90 -22.02 21.28
CA ILE A 181 1.16 -23.26 21.57
C ILE A 181 2.10 -24.34 22.12
N ILE A 182 3.27 -24.55 21.51
CA ILE A 182 4.24 -25.54 21.97
C ILE A 182 4.77 -25.16 23.36
N GLN A 183 5.08 -23.90 23.56
CA GLN A 183 5.57 -23.39 24.86
C GLN A 183 4.52 -23.54 25.97
N LYS A 184 3.24 -23.26 25.64
CA LYS A 184 2.12 -23.45 26.59
C LYS A 184 1.93 -24.92 26.94
N LYS A 185 2.01 -25.82 25.96
CA LYS A 185 1.74 -27.27 26.13
C LYS A 185 2.92 -28.05 26.72
N TYR A 186 4.12 -27.77 26.24
CA TYR A 186 5.31 -28.59 26.56
C TYR A 186 6.38 -27.84 27.35
N LYS A 187 6.25 -26.53 27.58
CA LYS A 187 7.21 -25.65 28.30
C LYS A 187 8.60 -25.60 27.64
N ILE A 188 8.68 -25.83 26.33
CA ILE A 188 9.90 -25.78 25.52
C ILE A 188 9.69 -24.96 24.26
N ASN A 189 10.79 -24.54 23.63
CA ASN A 189 10.75 -23.88 22.34
C ASN A 189 10.90 -24.90 21.19
N PRO A 190 10.15 -24.77 20.09
CA PRO A 190 10.39 -25.57 18.90
C PRO A 190 11.73 -25.21 18.26
N LYS A 191 12.41 -26.24 17.70
CA LYS A 191 13.67 -26.05 16.98
C LYS A 191 13.46 -26.27 15.50
N TYR A 192 13.88 -25.31 14.67
CA TYR A 192 13.82 -25.41 13.22
C TYR A 192 15.19 -25.80 12.67
N GLN A 193 15.20 -26.75 11.75
CA GLN A 193 16.35 -27.10 10.92
C GLN A 193 16.00 -26.81 9.47
N THR A 194 16.74 -25.89 8.86
CA THR A 194 16.48 -25.44 7.49
C THR A 194 17.71 -25.66 6.64
N MET A 195 17.52 -26.28 5.48
CA MET A 195 18.56 -26.53 4.48
C MET A 195 18.11 -26.06 3.11
N GLU A 196 19.03 -25.58 2.31
CA GLU A 196 18.83 -25.36 0.88
C GLU A 196 18.92 -26.70 0.16
N ILE A 197 17.96 -26.98 -0.72
CA ILE A 197 17.89 -28.26 -1.41
C ILE A 197 18.30 -28.16 -2.87
N GLU A 198 17.72 -27.30 -3.68
CA GLU A 198 18.10 -27.06 -5.08
C GLU A 198 17.50 -25.73 -5.57
N ASN A 199 18.19 -25.02 -6.49
CA ASN A 199 17.67 -23.87 -7.22
C ASN A 199 16.94 -22.81 -6.36
N ASN A 200 17.57 -22.36 -5.27
CA ASN A 200 17.00 -21.42 -4.31
C ASN A 200 15.69 -21.92 -3.63
N LYS A 201 15.54 -23.24 -3.49
CA LYS A 201 14.47 -23.83 -2.69
C LYS A 201 15.01 -24.26 -1.34
N PHE A 202 14.26 -23.98 -0.28
CA PHE A 202 14.59 -24.32 1.08
C PHE A 202 13.57 -25.33 1.62
N LYS A 203 14.11 -26.30 2.34
CA LYS A 203 13.32 -27.24 3.15
C LYS A 203 13.56 -26.89 4.61
N SER A 204 12.50 -26.78 5.39
CA SER A 204 12.58 -26.61 6.84
C SER A 204 11.79 -27.72 7.54
N GLU A 205 12.31 -28.16 8.68
CA GLU A 205 11.70 -29.15 9.55
C GLU A 205 11.67 -28.62 10.98
N VAL A 206 10.53 -28.77 11.68
CA VAL A 206 10.37 -28.33 13.07
C VAL A 206 10.33 -29.52 14.02
N PHE A 207 11.13 -29.41 15.07
CA PHE A 207 11.27 -30.44 16.12
C PHE A 207 10.72 -29.92 17.45
N VAL A 208 9.98 -30.81 18.13
CA VAL A 208 9.49 -30.62 19.49
C VAL A 208 9.86 -31.86 20.30
N ASN A 209 10.63 -31.73 21.39
CA ASN A 209 11.20 -32.84 22.16
C ASN A 209 11.95 -33.86 21.28
N ASN A 210 12.76 -33.36 20.35
CA ASN A 210 13.53 -34.16 19.38
C ASN A 210 12.68 -35.03 18.44
N LYS A 211 11.35 -34.87 18.40
CA LYS A 211 10.48 -35.49 17.42
C LYS A 211 10.14 -34.48 16.34
N SER A 212 10.21 -34.91 15.07
CA SER A 212 9.74 -34.13 13.94
C SER A 212 8.21 -33.97 14.01
N TYR A 213 7.76 -32.73 13.88
CA TYR A 213 6.34 -32.37 13.90
C TYR A 213 5.80 -32.05 12.53
N ALA A 214 6.58 -31.32 11.72
CA ALA A 214 6.18 -30.90 10.39
C ALA A 214 7.39 -30.52 9.53
N ILE A 215 7.15 -30.55 8.21
CA ILE A 215 8.10 -30.15 7.18
C ILE A 215 7.39 -29.12 6.27
N GLY A 216 8.15 -28.14 5.80
CA GLY A 216 7.67 -27.12 4.85
C GLY A 216 8.74 -26.75 3.84
N PHE A 217 8.31 -26.19 2.72
CA PHE A 217 9.17 -25.76 1.62
C PHE A 217 8.92 -24.29 1.29
N GLY A 218 9.91 -23.58 0.76
CA GLY A 218 9.77 -22.19 0.36
C GLY A 218 10.91 -21.75 -0.55
N LYS A 219 10.76 -20.55 -1.12
CA LYS A 219 11.78 -19.90 -1.96
C LYS A 219 12.85 -19.17 -1.13
N SER A 220 12.67 -19.12 0.17
CA SER A 220 13.61 -18.57 1.14
C SER A 220 13.56 -19.36 2.44
N LYS A 221 14.60 -19.24 3.27
CA LYS A 221 14.64 -19.81 4.62
C LYS A 221 13.41 -19.40 5.44
N LYS A 222 13.08 -18.11 5.41
CA LYS A 222 11.92 -17.53 6.14
C LYS A 222 10.60 -18.13 5.68
N GLU A 223 10.41 -18.28 4.38
CA GLU A 223 9.18 -18.83 3.80
C GLU A 223 9.03 -20.31 4.15
N SER A 224 10.10 -21.12 4.03
CA SER A 224 10.06 -22.55 4.37
C SER A 224 9.80 -22.77 5.86
N GLU A 225 10.36 -21.97 6.76
CA GLU A 225 10.10 -22.03 8.19
C GLU A 225 8.67 -21.63 8.55
N MET A 226 8.10 -20.65 7.82
CA MET A 226 6.71 -20.21 7.98
C MET A 226 5.73 -21.32 7.57
N GLU A 227 5.97 -21.94 6.41
CA GLU A 227 5.17 -23.08 5.90
C GLU A 227 5.27 -24.28 6.84
N THR A 228 6.47 -24.55 7.36
CA THR A 228 6.68 -25.61 8.37
C THR A 228 5.85 -25.37 9.63
N ALA A 229 5.81 -24.13 10.11
CA ALA A 229 5.01 -23.78 11.28
C ALA A 229 3.51 -23.91 11.02
N LYS A 230 3.04 -23.53 9.83
CA LYS A 230 1.64 -23.72 9.39
C LYS A 230 1.27 -25.21 9.41
N ASN A 231 2.05 -26.04 8.77
CA ASN A 231 1.85 -27.50 8.75
C ASN A 231 1.89 -28.11 10.15
N GLY A 232 2.73 -27.58 11.04
CA GLY A 232 2.78 -27.99 12.44
C GLY A 232 1.52 -27.62 13.24
N LEU A 233 0.90 -26.49 12.95
CA LEU A 233 -0.38 -26.09 13.54
C LEU A 233 -1.52 -27.00 13.06
N ASP A 234 -1.56 -27.32 11.77
CA ASP A 234 -2.55 -28.23 11.19
C ASP A 234 -2.43 -29.63 11.82
N TYR A 235 -1.22 -30.13 12.00
CA TYR A 235 -0.96 -31.41 12.70
C TYR A 235 -1.48 -31.38 14.15
N ILE A 236 -1.29 -30.29 14.88
CA ILE A 236 -1.79 -30.15 16.26
C ILE A 236 -3.32 -30.12 16.29
N ASN A 237 -3.96 -29.41 15.36
CA ASN A 237 -5.41 -29.30 15.29
C ASN A 237 -6.05 -30.66 14.92
N PHE A 238 -5.49 -31.34 13.93
CA PHE A 238 -5.96 -32.67 13.53
C PHE A 238 -5.89 -33.73 14.67
N ASN A 239 -4.86 -33.61 15.52
CA ASN A 239 -4.72 -34.52 16.66
C ASN A 239 -5.53 -34.12 17.90
N LYS A 240 -6.06 -32.88 17.96
CA LYS A 240 -7.02 -32.48 19.00
C LYS A 240 -8.42 -33.06 18.80
N GLU A 241 -8.81 -33.38 17.58
CA GLU A 241 -10.09 -34.00 17.25
C GLU A 241 -10.09 -35.53 17.53
N LYS A 242 -8.94 -36.09 17.87
CA LYS A 242 -8.77 -37.52 18.18
C LYS A 242 -8.56 -37.81 19.68
N LEU A 243 -8.63 -36.80 20.53
CA LEU A 243 -8.57 -36.88 21.99
C LEU A 243 -9.87 -36.35 22.63
#